data_3a7e6ba5803bf6e24ceb14b49c2a8570
#
_entry.id   3a7e6ba5803bf6e24ceb14b49c2a8570
#
_cell.length_a   1.000
_cell.length_b   1.000
_cell.length_c   1.000
_cell.angle_alpha   90.00
_cell.angle_beta   90.00
_cell.angle_gamma   90.00
#
_symmetry.space_group_name_H-M   'P 1'
#
loop_
_entity.id
_entity.type
_entity.pdbx_description
1 polymer ?
#
loop_
_entity_poly.entity_id
_entity_poly.type
_entity_poly.pdbx_seq_one_letter_code
_entity_poly.pdbx_strand_id
1 'polypeptide(L)'
;IDANILVRMNNGAKGVIRSSQIATGEENNLRVNVYGDKGYLKWQQENPNKLYFLKENEPIRVLKPGHDYNYPISLNSSKLPPGHPEGIFDAMGNIYLGAAKAIRGDNFYDHEFPTIHEGVRGMDFIEKVIDSHNRGNVWLELEK
;
A
#
# COMPACT_ATOMS: atom_id res chain seq x y z
N ILE A 1 -16.65 -12.33 -6.65
CA ILE A 1 -15.83 -12.45 -5.41
C ILE A 1 -16.07 -11.20 -4.58
N ASP A 2 -16.34 -11.38 -3.29
CA ASP A 2 -16.45 -10.32 -2.29
C ASP A 2 -15.84 -10.84 -0.99
N ALA A 3 -14.89 -10.11 -0.40
CA ALA A 3 -14.21 -10.51 0.81
C ALA A 3 -14.09 -9.33 1.78
N ASN A 4 -14.42 -9.59 3.06
CA ASN A 4 -14.22 -8.66 4.16
C ASN A 4 -13.34 -9.35 5.20
N ILE A 5 -12.12 -8.89 5.36
CA ILE A 5 -11.09 -9.57 6.13
C ILE A 5 -10.70 -8.70 7.32
N LEU A 6 -10.81 -9.25 8.52
CA LEU A 6 -10.28 -8.62 9.73
C LEU A 6 -8.85 -9.08 9.95
N VAL A 7 -7.96 -8.15 10.23
CA VAL A 7 -6.53 -8.44 10.49
C VAL A 7 -6.09 -7.90 11.85
N ARG A 8 -5.17 -8.63 12.49
CA ARG A 8 -4.44 -8.19 13.67
C ARG A 8 -2.95 -8.27 13.37
N MET A 9 -2.24 -7.21 13.67
CA MET A 9 -0.79 -7.15 13.51
C MET A 9 -0.09 -7.52 14.81
N ASN A 10 1.14 -8.01 14.73
CA ASN A 10 1.93 -8.41 15.90
C ASN A 10 2.17 -7.26 16.89
N ASN A 11 2.16 -6.02 16.42
CA ASN A 11 2.28 -4.82 17.25
C ASN A 11 0.95 -4.37 17.90
N GLY A 12 -0.12 -5.16 17.75
CA GLY A 12 -1.45 -4.87 18.29
C GLY A 12 -2.36 -4.03 17.40
N ALA A 13 -1.88 -3.52 16.29
CA ALA A 13 -2.72 -2.80 15.32
C ALA A 13 -3.77 -3.73 14.72
N LYS A 14 -4.94 -3.15 14.39
CA LYS A 14 -6.06 -3.86 13.77
C LYS A 14 -6.38 -3.23 12.45
N GLY A 15 -6.84 -4.03 11.51
CA GLY A 15 -7.20 -3.53 10.19
C GLY A 15 -8.39 -4.28 9.60
N VAL A 16 -8.93 -3.70 8.54
CA VAL A 16 -9.96 -4.31 7.69
C VAL A 16 -9.48 -4.20 6.26
N ILE A 17 -9.50 -5.31 5.54
CA ILE A 17 -9.27 -5.35 4.10
C ILE A 17 -10.58 -5.73 3.44
N ARG A 18 -11.06 -4.92 2.51
CA ARG A 18 -12.20 -5.23 1.66
C ARG A 18 -11.74 -5.36 0.23
N SER A 19 -12.14 -6.45 -0.42
CA SER A 19 -11.92 -6.68 -1.85
C SER A 19 -13.22 -7.17 -2.47
N SER A 20 -13.70 -6.49 -3.52
CA SER A 20 -14.97 -6.83 -4.13
C SER A 20 -14.92 -6.63 -5.64
N GLN A 21 -15.45 -7.59 -6.39
CA GLN A 21 -15.64 -7.50 -7.84
C GLN A 21 -17.12 -7.28 -8.22
N ILE A 22 -17.97 -7.12 -7.21
CA ILE A 22 -19.42 -6.97 -7.39
C ILE A 22 -19.96 -5.64 -6.86
N ALA A 23 -19.08 -4.72 -6.47
CA ALA A 23 -19.44 -3.40 -5.97
C ALA A 23 -19.78 -2.46 -7.16
N THR A 24 -20.98 -2.57 -7.69
CA THR A 24 -21.44 -1.73 -8.81
C THR A 24 -21.31 -0.25 -8.48
N GLY A 25 -20.69 0.52 -9.38
CA GLY A 25 -20.45 1.95 -9.22
C GLY A 25 -19.05 2.28 -8.66
N GLU A 26 -18.32 1.29 -8.18
CA GLU A 26 -16.90 1.42 -7.87
C GLU A 26 -16.06 1.00 -9.08
N GLU A 27 -15.02 1.76 -9.38
CA GLU A 27 -14.02 1.39 -10.40
C GLU A 27 -12.92 0.53 -9.73
N ASN A 28 -11.64 0.81 -9.95
CA ASN A 28 -10.59 0.07 -9.24
C ASN A 28 -10.55 0.41 -7.75
N ASN A 29 -10.68 1.67 -7.42
CA ASN A 29 -10.93 2.22 -6.09
C ASN A 29 -10.02 1.70 -4.95
N LEU A 30 -8.74 1.44 -5.24
CA LEU A 30 -7.79 1.09 -4.20
C LEU A 30 -7.59 2.26 -3.25
N ARG A 31 -7.93 2.07 -1.98
CA ARG A 31 -7.77 3.07 -0.91
C ARG A 31 -6.97 2.48 0.24
N VAL A 32 -6.07 3.28 0.79
CA VAL A 32 -5.31 2.93 1.99
C VAL A 32 -5.53 4.02 3.03
N ASN A 33 -6.03 3.63 4.20
CA ASN A 33 -6.18 4.50 5.36
C ASN A 33 -5.42 3.91 6.54
N VAL A 34 -4.59 4.72 7.18
CA VAL A 34 -3.86 4.32 8.39
C VAL A 34 -4.20 5.31 9.50
N TYR A 35 -4.77 4.80 10.58
CA TYR A 35 -5.19 5.58 11.73
C TYR A 35 -4.30 5.28 12.92
N GLY A 36 -3.73 6.31 13.53
CA GLY A 36 -3.01 6.26 14.78
C GLY A 36 -3.67 7.16 15.83
N ASP A 37 -3.22 7.07 17.06
CA ASP A 37 -3.66 7.91 18.17
C ASP A 37 -3.33 9.41 18.00
N LYS A 38 -2.30 9.72 17.19
CA LYS A 38 -1.79 11.09 16.97
C LYS A 38 -2.04 11.64 15.57
N GLY A 39 -2.72 10.87 14.72
CA GLY A 39 -3.02 11.33 13.37
C GLY A 39 -3.39 10.22 12.41
N TYR A 40 -3.63 10.58 11.14
CA TYR A 40 -3.94 9.59 10.12
C TYR A 40 -3.32 9.93 8.77
N LEU A 41 -3.21 8.90 7.92
CA LEU A 41 -2.86 8.99 6.51
C LEU A 41 -3.99 8.42 5.67
N LYS A 42 -4.27 9.06 4.53
CA LYS A 42 -5.23 8.58 3.55
C LYS A 42 -4.67 8.75 2.14
N TRP A 43 -4.68 7.67 1.38
CA TRP A 43 -4.32 7.66 -0.03
C TRP A 43 -5.37 6.92 -0.86
N GLN A 44 -5.49 7.32 -2.12
CA GLN A 44 -6.47 6.75 -3.06
C GLN A 44 -5.86 6.71 -4.47
N GLN A 45 -5.94 5.56 -5.11
CA GLN A 45 -5.34 5.31 -6.42
C GLN A 45 -5.89 6.22 -7.53
N GLU A 46 -7.18 6.53 -7.52
CA GLU A 46 -7.80 7.40 -8.52
C GLU A 46 -7.42 8.89 -8.38
N ASN A 47 -6.69 9.23 -7.32
CA ASN A 47 -6.08 10.52 -7.11
C ASN A 47 -4.67 10.35 -6.53
N PRO A 48 -3.75 9.67 -7.26
CA PRO A 48 -2.55 9.08 -6.70
C PRO A 48 -1.53 10.12 -6.22
N ASN A 49 -1.59 11.34 -6.76
CA ASN A 49 -0.65 12.42 -6.47
C ASN A 49 -1.02 13.23 -5.23
N LYS A 50 -1.89 12.70 -4.36
CA LYS A 50 -2.29 13.33 -3.10
C LYS A 50 -2.25 12.33 -1.95
N LEU A 51 -1.43 12.63 -0.93
CA LEU A 51 -1.49 11.97 0.36
C LEU A 51 -2.08 12.95 1.37
N TYR A 52 -3.21 12.59 1.97
CA TYR A 52 -3.80 13.35 3.05
C TYR A 52 -3.18 12.93 4.37
N PHE A 53 -2.66 13.90 5.09
CA PHE A 53 -2.06 13.72 6.40
C PHE A 53 -2.74 14.66 7.40
N LEU A 54 -3.24 14.10 8.47
CA LEU A 54 -3.72 14.84 9.62
C LEU A 54 -2.89 14.47 10.84
N LYS A 55 -2.46 15.46 11.58
CA LYS A 55 -1.92 15.30 12.91
C LYS A 55 -2.96 15.85 13.91
N GLU A 56 -3.05 15.22 15.07
CA GLU A 56 -4.01 15.63 16.11
C GLU A 56 -3.95 17.14 16.38
N ASN A 57 -5.12 17.76 16.43
CA ASN A 57 -5.28 19.21 16.62
C ASN A 57 -4.65 20.11 15.54
N GLU A 58 -4.30 19.56 14.38
CA GLU A 58 -3.80 20.34 13.24
C GLU A 58 -4.76 20.23 12.04
N PRO A 59 -4.74 21.20 11.11
CA PRO A 59 -5.46 21.09 9.84
C PRO A 59 -4.96 19.92 8.99
N ILE A 60 -5.84 19.40 8.14
CA ILE A 60 -5.45 18.39 7.14
C ILE A 60 -4.43 19.02 6.16
N ARG A 61 -3.31 18.38 6.01
CA ARG A 61 -2.32 18.70 4.99
C ARG A 61 -2.47 17.76 3.80
N VAL A 62 -2.29 18.30 2.59
CA VAL A 62 -2.22 17.52 1.36
C VAL A 62 -0.77 17.53 0.90
N LEU A 63 -0.13 16.38 1.02
CA LEU A 63 1.25 16.18 0.55
C LEU A 63 1.21 15.72 -0.90
N LYS A 64 2.11 16.28 -1.72
CA LYS A 64 2.23 15.98 -3.16
C LYS A 64 3.64 15.47 -3.47
N PRO A 65 3.82 14.64 -4.51
CA PRO A 65 5.14 14.17 -4.92
C PRO A 65 6.04 15.30 -5.43
N GLY A 66 7.35 15.05 -5.43
CA GLY A 66 8.36 15.93 -6.02
C GLY A 66 8.74 17.15 -5.19
N HIS A 67 8.19 17.38 -4.01
CA HIS A 67 8.52 18.51 -3.14
C HIS A 67 9.56 18.16 -2.09
N ASP A 68 10.38 19.12 -1.69
CA ASP A 68 11.51 18.95 -0.75
C ASP A 68 11.09 18.51 0.67
N TYR A 69 9.82 18.66 1.05
CA TYR A 69 9.31 18.12 2.30
C TYR A 69 9.07 16.60 2.29
N ASN A 70 9.20 15.97 1.14
CA ASN A 70 9.06 14.53 1.01
C ASN A 70 10.34 13.79 1.47
N TYR A 71 10.17 12.56 1.93
CA TYR A 71 11.29 11.70 2.26
C TYR A 71 12.11 11.32 1.00
N PRO A 72 13.42 11.03 1.16
CA PRO A 72 14.29 10.66 0.04
C PRO A 72 13.75 9.53 -0.84
N ILE A 73 13.14 8.52 -0.26
CA ILE A 73 12.52 7.41 -1.01
C ILE A 73 11.40 7.90 -1.93
N SER A 74 10.58 8.84 -1.47
CA SER A 74 9.52 9.44 -2.29
C SER A 74 10.09 10.30 -3.41
N LEU A 75 11.12 11.10 -3.13
CA LEU A 75 11.80 11.92 -4.14
C LEU A 75 12.46 11.07 -5.23
N ASN A 76 13.09 9.96 -4.84
CA ASN A 76 13.70 9.04 -5.81
C ASN A 76 12.66 8.29 -6.66
N SER A 77 11.46 8.08 -6.13
CA SER A 77 10.36 7.43 -6.84
C SER A 77 9.60 8.38 -7.77
N SER A 78 9.63 9.68 -7.51
CA SER A 78 9.03 10.70 -8.38
C SER A 78 9.98 11.02 -9.54
N LYS A 79 9.49 10.99 -10.77
CA LYS A 79 10.28 11.21 -11.99
C LYS A 79 10.02 12.57 -12.60
N LEU A 80 8.85 13.14 -12.34
CA LEU A 80 8.45 14.42 -12.90
C LEU A 80 8.56 15.55 -11.84
N PRO A 81 8.75 16.80 -12.29
CA PRO A 81 8.74 17.96 -11.41
C PRO A 81 7.39 18.12 -10.69
N PRO A 82 7.35 18.83 -9.54
CA PRO A 82 6.10 19.13 -8.86
C PRO A 82 5.01 19.70 -9.78
N GLY A 83 3.79 19.22 -9.63
CA GLY A 83 2.65 19.65 -10.45
C GLY A 83 2.43 18.84 -11.72
N HIS A 84 3.33 17.94 -12.08
CA HIS A 84 3.13 16.99 -13.18
C HIS A 84 2.58 15.68 -12.60
N PRO A 85 1.43 15.18 -13.10
CA PRO A 85 0.84 13.96 -12.55
C PRO A 85 1.62 12.72 -12.99
N GLU A 86 1.88 11.84 -12.03
CA GLU A 86 2.37 10.49 -12.25
C GLU A 86 1.28 9.48 -11.91
N GLY A 87 1.32 8.30 -12.50
CA GLY A 87 0.29 7.29 -12.33
C GLY A 87 0.83 5.86 -12.32
N ILE A 88 -0.02 4.92 -12.72
CA ILE A 88 0.28 3.48 -12.66
C ILE A 88 1.50 3.08 -13.50
N PHE A 89 1.72 3.72 -14.63
CA PHE A 89 2.87 3.41 -15.49
C PHE A 89 4.19 3.83 -14.82
N ASP A 90 4.21 4.98 -14.16
CA ASP A 90 5.39 5.44 -13.40
C ASP A 90 5.66 4.53 -12.21
N ALA A 91 4.61 4.11 -11.50
CA ALA A 91 4.71 3.16 -10.39
C ALA A 91 5.27 1.80 -10.86
N MET A 92 4.77 1.26 -11.97
CA MET A 92 5.29 0.03 -12.57
C MET A 92 6.75 0.20 -13.02
N GLY A 93 7.09 1.34 -13.63
CA GLY A 93 8.45 1.68 -14.01
C GLY A 93 9.41 1.66 -12.82
N ASN A 94 9.00 2.16 -11.66
CA ASN A 94 9.79 2.11 -10.44
C ASN A 94 10.04 0.67 -9.96
N ILE A 95 9.04 -0.21 -10.02
CA ILE A 95 9.20 -1.63 -9.68
C ILE A 95 10.24 -2.30 -10.59
N TYR A 96 10.13 -2.12 -11.90
CA TYR A 96 11.11 -2.66 -12.85
C TYR A 96 12.51 -2.09 -12.66
N LEU A 97 12.60 -0.80 -12.33
CA LEU A 97 13.89 -0.16 -12.03
C LEU A 97 14.54 -0.77 -10.79
N GLY A 98 13.77 -0.99 -9.72
CA GLY A 98 14.24 -1.64 -8.50
C GLY A 98 14.77 -3.05 -8.78
N ALA A 99 14.01 -3.86 -9.52
CA ALA A 99 14.42 -5.20 -9.93
C ALA A 99 15.70 -5.17 -10.79
N ALA A 100 15.80 -4.24 -11.75
CA ALA A 100 17.00 -4.09 -12.59
C ALA A 100 18.24 -3.69 -11.77
N LYS A 101 18.10 -2.81 -10.78
CA LYS A 101 19.18 -2.45 -9.86
C LYS A 101 19.65 -3.69 -9.08
N ALA A 102 18.71 -4.47 -8.52
CA ALA A 102 19.05 -5.67 -7.78
C ALA A 102 19.80 -6.71 -8.67
N ILE A 103 19.37 -6.91 -9.90
CA ILE A 103 20.05 -7.82 -10.84
C ILE A 103 21.48 -7.35 -11.15
N ARG A 104 21.72 -6.05 -11.25
CA ARG A 104 23.05 -5.49 -11.52
C ARG A 104 23.96 -5.39 -10.29
N GLY A 105 23.41 -5.61 -9.09
CA GLY A 105 24.13 -5.41 -7.84
C GLY A 105 24.31 -3.92 -7.47
N ASP A 106 23.48 -3.05 -8.04
CA ASP A 106 23.47 -1.62 -7.71
C ASP A 106 22.77 -1.40 -6.34
N ASN A 107 23.03 -0.25 -5.70
CA ASN A 107 22.31 0.14 -4.49
C ASN A 107 20.84 0.43 -4.82
N PHE A 108 19.95 -0.11 -4.01
CA PHE A 108 18.51 0.15 -4.05
C PHE A 108 17.96 0.23 -2.62
N TYR A 109 16.80 0.87 -2.48
CA TYR A 109 16.10 0.88 -1.19
C TYR A 109 15.38 -0.45 -0.98
N ASP A 110 15.35 -0.93 0.25
CA ASP A 110 14.46 -2.02 0.64
C ASP A 110 13.03 -1.68 0.23
N HIS A 111 12.33 -2.67 -0.31
CA HIS A 111 10.94 -2.53 -0.79
C HIS A 111 10.73 -1.70 -2.07
N GLU A 112 11.77 -1.41 -2.86
CA GLU A 112 11.56 -0.85 -4.21
C GLU A 112 10.79 -1.80 -5.14
N PHE A 113 10.84 -3.11 -4.87
CA PHE A 113 10.02 -4.11 -5.56
C PHE A 113 9.76 -5.30 -4.62
N PRO A 114 8.64 -6.04 -4.79
CA PRO A 114 8.37 -7.23 -4.00
C PRO A 114 9.27 -8.39 -4.43
N THR A 115 9.84 -9.08 -3.45
CA THR A 115 10.68 -10.27 -3.66
C THR A 115 9.82 -11.53 -3.68
N ILE A 116 10.46 -12.70 -3.91
CA ILE A 116 9.78 -13.99 -3.82
C ILE A 116 9.17 -14.23 -2.42
N HIS A 117 9.79 -13.71 -1.37
CA HIS A 117 9.29 -13.87 0.00
C HIS A 117 7.96 -13.15 0.20
N GLU A 118 7.83 -11.91 -0.29
CA GLU A 118 6.55 -11.19 -0.28
C GLU A 118 5.50 -11.91 -1.15
N GLY A 119 5.92 -12.50 -2.27
CA GLY A 119 5.06 -13.32 -3.11
C GLY A 119 4.50 -14.54 -2.38
N VAL A 120 5.35 -15.31 -1.70
CA VAL A 120 4.94 -16.47 -0.90
C VAL A 120 3.99 -16.05 0.24
N ARG A 121 4.33 -14.98 0.97
CA ARG A 121 3.45 -14.45 2.03
C ARG A 121 2.09 -14.00 1.50
N GLY A 122 2.06 -13.41 0.30
CA GLY A 122 0.81 -13.03 -0.36
C GLY A 122 -0.06 -14.24 -0.69
N MET A 123 0.52 -15.34 -1.14
CA MET A 123 -0.21 -16.59 -1.39
C MET A 123 -0.70 -17.23 -0.09
N ASP A 124 0.13 -17.32 0.94
CA ASP A 124 -0.27 -17.84 2.26
C ASP A 124 -1.43 -17.02 2.83
N PHE A 125 -1.39 -15.68 2.69
CA PHE A 125 -2.51 -14.82 3.10
C PHE A 125 -3.83 -15.20 2.40
N ILE A 126 -3.81 -15.41 1.09
CA ILE A 126 -5.01 -15.77 0.31
C ILE A 126 -5.54 -17.13 0.77
N GLU A 127 -4.66 -18.12 0.93
CA GLU A 127 -5.04 -19.46 1.40
C GLU A 127 -5.62 -19.43 2.81
N LYS A 128 -5.02 -18.68 3.73
CA LYS A 128 -5.54 -18.50 5.10
C LYS A 128 -6.89 -17.80 5.14
N VAL A 129 -7.14 -16.84 4.27
CA VAL A 129 -8.46 -16.17 4.16
C VAL A 129 -9.52 -17.19 3.75
N ILE A 130 -9.24 -18.04 2.76
CA ILE A 130 -10.16 -19.08 2.30
C ILE A 130 -10.39 -20.13 3.40
N ASP A 131 -9.32 -20.59 4.06
CA ASP A 131 -9.41 -21.58 5.14
C ASP A 131 -10.20 -21.02 6.35
N SER A 132 -9.94 -19.77 6.73
CA SER A 132 -10.71 -19.09 7.76
C SER A 132 -12.21 -19.09 7.45
N HIS A 133 -12.58 -18.73 6.22
CA HIS A 133 -13.97 -18.74 5.77
C HIS A 133 -14.60 -20.15 5.86
N ASN A 134 -13.92 -21.17 5.34
CA ASN A 134 -14.39 -22.53 5.31
C ASN A 134 -14.57 -23.14 6.72
N ARG A 135 -13.80 -22.66 7.69
CA ARG A 135 -13.87 -23.08 9.11
C ARG A 135 -14.78 -22.22 9.97
N GLY A 136 -15.63 -21.38 9.37
CA GLY A 136 -16.60 -20.55 10.09
C GLY A 136 -16.02 -19.20 10.57
N ASN A 137 -15.11 -18.62 9.82
CA ASN A 137 -14.49 -17.31 10.05
C ASN A 137 -13.64 -17.26 11.34
N VAL A 138 -12.80 -18.26 11.52
CA VAL A 138 -11.88 -18.35 12.65
C VAL A 138 -10.61 -17.52 12.42
N TRP A 139 -9.97 -17.08 13.51
CA TRP A 139 -8.65 -16.44 13.44
C TRP A 139 -7.58 -17.48 13.07
N LEU A 140 -6.77 -17.15 12.07
CA LEU A 140 -5.61 -17.93 11.65
C LEU A 140 -4.36 -17.06 11.70
N GLU A 141 -3.22 -17.65 12.06
CA GLU A 141 -1.93 -16.99 12.03
C GLU A 141 -1.30 -17.13 10.64
N LEU A 142 -0.71 -16.03 10.16
CA LEU A 142 0.19 -16.06 9.00
C LEU A 142 1.59 -16.46 9.49
N GLU A 143 2.24 -17.34 8.76
CA GLU A 143 3.64 -17.68 9.01
C GLU A 143 4.54 -16.46 8.79
N LYS A 144 5.62 -16.37 9.60
CA LYS A 144 6.56 -15.23 9.56
C LYS A 144 7.49 -15.31 8.35
#